data_308340cd71f5e43f343517cefb7c0e65
#
_entry.id   308340cd71f5e43f343517cefb7c0e65
#
_cell.length_a   1.000
_cell.length_b   1.000
_cell.length_c   1.000
_cell.angle_alpha   90.00
_cell.angle_beta   90.00
_cell.angle_gamma   90.00
#
_symmetry.space_group_name_H-M   'P 1'
#
loop_
_entity.id
_entity.type
_entity.pdbx_description
1 polymer ?
#
loop_
_entity_poly.entity_id
_entity_poly.type
_entity_poly.pdbx_seq_one_letter_code
_entity_poly.pdbx_strand_id
1 'polypeptide(L)' 'MPAKPSRRLLVLAHIGSELPVGVELDEFAVNQVLRRYDDDVAMLRRYLVDTGLLLRPRPGIYLRPAEPA' A
#
# COMPACT_ATOMS: atom_id res chain seq x y z
N MET A 1 5.39 23.32 -8.51
CA MET A 1 4.06 23.44 -8.02
C MET A 1 3.42 22.06 -7.89
N PRO A 2 2.82 21.79 -6.79
CA PRO A 2 2.24 20.47 -6.63
C PRO A 2 1.01 20.32 -7.50
N ALA A 3 0.98 19.26 -8.25
CA ALA A 3 -0.21 18.89 -8.99
C ALA A 3 -1.23 18.32 -8.03
N LYS A 4 -2.48 18.35 -8.43
CA LYS A 4 -3.51 17.62 -7.69
C LYS A 4 -3.14 16.14 -7.69
N PRO A 5 -3.37 15.43 -6.58
CA PRO A 5 -3.14 13.99 -6.58
C PRO A 5 -3.95 13.34 -7.69
N SER A 6 -3.36 12.38 -8.38
CA SER A 6 -4.07 11.64 -9.41
C SER A 6 -5.19 10.83 -8.76
N ARG A 7 -6.21 10.50 -9.56
CA ARG A 7 -7.26 9.61 -9.07
C ARG A 7 -6.68 8.29 -8.59
N ARG A 8 -5.69 7.76 -9.33
CA ARG A 8 -5.00 6.54 -8.93
C ARG A 8 -4.40 6.66 -7.54
N LEU A 9 -3.71 7.78 -7.28
CA LEU A 9 -3.07 7.98 -5.98
C LEU A 9 -4.10 8.06 -4.86
N LEU A 10 -5.22 8.72 -5.10
CA LEU A 10 -6.29 8.79 -4.11
C LEU A 10 -6.87 7.41 -3.80
N VAL A 11 -7.06 6.58 -4.82
CA VAL A 11 -7.53 5.21 -4.64
C VAL A 11 -6.51 4.39 -3.86
N LEU A 12 -5.23 4.50 -4.22
CA LEU A 12 -4.18 3.78 -3.52
C LEU A 12 -4.08 4.21 -2.05
N ALA A 13 -4.22 5.50 -1.77
CA ALA A 13 -4.21 6.00 -0.41
C ALA A 13 -5.38 5.43 0.40
N HIS A 14 -6.55 5.33 -0.22
CA HIS A 14 -7.71 4.72 0.43
C HIS A 14 -7.45 3.24 0.75
N ILE A 15 -6.92 2.50 -0.22
CA ILE A 15 -6.60 1.08 -0.02
C ILE A 15 -5.59 0.92 1.11
N GLY A 16 -4.53 1.72 1.08
CA GLY A 16 -3.50 1.68 2.12
C GLY A 16 -4.04 2.02 3.50
N SER A 17 -5.06 2.86 3.57
CA SER A 17 -5.66 3.28 4.85
C SER A 17 -6.33 2.11 5.59
N GLU A 18 -6.60 1.00 4.91
CA GLU A 18 -7.18 -0.18 5.54
C GLU A 18 -6.15 -1.06 6.23
N LEU A 19 -4.87 -0.75 6.04
CA LEU A 19 -3.79 -1.50 6.69
C LEU A 19 -3.41 -0.81 8.01
N PRO A 20 -3.07 -1.57 9.06
CA PRO A 20 -2.68 -0.96 10.33
C PRO A 20 -1.34 -0.23 10.19
N VAL A 21 -1.22 0.91 10.87
CA VAL A 21 -0.01 1.71 10.87
C VAL A 21 1.03 1.08 11.79
N GLY A 22 2.28 0.99 11.32
CA GLY A 22 3.40 0.58 12.16
C GLY A 22 3.47 -0.90 12.50
N VAL A 23 2.66 -1.73 11.84
CA VAL A 23 2.62 -3.17 12.07
C VAL A 23 3.21 -3.88 10.87
N GLU A 24 4.19 -4.75 11.11
CA GLU A 24 4.75 -5.58 10.04
C GLU A 24 3.73 -6.65 9.63
N LEU A 25 3.46 -6.72 8.34
CA LEU A 25 2.51 -7.66 7.78
C LEU A 25 3.21 -8.48 6.70
N ASP A 26 2.92 -9.78 6.66
CA ASP A 26 3.41 -10.60 5.55
C ASP A 26 2.55 -10.40 4.30
N GLU A 27 3.01 -10.93 3.19
CA GLU A 27 2.29 -10.80 1.91
C GLU A 27 0.88 -11.34 2.00
N PHE A 28 0.70 -12.45 2.72
CA PHE A 28 -0.62 -13.06 2.83
C PHE A 28 -1.61 -12.08 3.47
N ALA A 29 -1.22 -11.45 4.57
CA ALA A 29 -2.08 -10.51 5.27
C ALA A 29 -2.41 -9.29 4.40
N VAL A 30 -1.39 -8.75 3.71
CA VAL A 30 -1.60 -7.62 2.80
C VAL A 30 -2.53 -8.02 1.66
N ASN A 31 -2.31 -9.18 1.07
CA ASN A 31 -3.13 -9.64 -0.05
C ASN A 31 -4.60 -9.81 0.33
N GLN A 32 -4.90 -10.20 1.56
CA GLN A 32 -6.28 -10.33 2.02
C GLN A 32 -7.03 -9.00 1.90
N VAL A 33 -6.37 -7.90 2.18
CA VAL A 33 -6.97 -6.57 2.05
C VAL A 33 -7.05 -6.16 0.59
N LEU A 34 -5.95 -6.30 -0.15
CA LEU A 34 -5.86 -5.80 -1.52
C LEU A 34 -6.79 -6.55 -2.48
N ARG A 35 -7.03 -7.84 -2.21
CA ARG A 35 -7.85 -8.66 -3.08
C ARG A 35 -9.30 -8.17 -3.16
N ARG A 36 -9.73 -7.38 -2.21
CA ARG A 36 -11.06 -6.76 -2.24
C ARG A 36 -11.18 -5.68 -3.31
N TYR A 37 -10.06 -5.19 -3.81
CA TYR A 37 -10.03 -4.10 -4.79
C TYR A 37 -9.64 -4.56 -6.19
N ASP A 38 -8.76 -5.54 -6.28
CA ASP A 38 -8.30 -6.07 -7.56
C ASP A 38 -7.68 -7.44 -7.32
N ASP A 39 -7.87 -8.35 -8.30
CA ASP A 39 -7.24 -9.67 -8.23
C ASP A 39 -5.73 -9.57 -8.40
N ASP A 40 -5.24 -8.54 -9.09
CA ASP A 40 -3.81 -8.35 -9.29
C ASP A 40 -3.19 -7.65 -8.07
N VAL A 41 -3.09 -8.41 -6.98
CA VAL A 41 -2.56 -7.88 -5.73
C VAL A 41 -1.07 -7.54 -5.84
N ALA A 42 -0.33 -8.23 -6.71
CA ALA A 42 1.08 -7.93 -6.92
C ALA A 42 1.27 -6.52 -7.49
N MET A 43 0.43 -6.14 -8.44
CA MET A 43 0.44 -4.80 -9.01
C MET A 43 0.10 -3.76 -7.93
N LEU A 44 -0.92 -4.03 -7.13
CA LEU A 44 -1.31 -3.10 -6.06
C LEU A 44 -0.20 -2.91 -5.03
N ARG A 45 0.44 -4.02 -4.61
CA ARG A 45 1.56 -3.93 -3.68
C ARG A 45 2.68 -3.06 -4.24
N ARG A 46 3.01 -3.28 -5.52
CA ARG A 46 4.07 -2.52 -6.17
C ARG A 46 3.75 -1.02 -6.18
N TYR A 47 2.52 -0.67 -6.57
CA TYR A 47 2.11 0.73 -6.58
C TYR A 47 2.14 1.35 -5.19
N LEU A 48 1.69 0.60 -4.17
CA LEU A 48 1.71 1.10 -2.80
C LEU A 48 3.13 1.36 -2.32
N VAL A 49 4.06 0.48 -2.66
CA VAL A 49 5.48 0.68 -2.29
C VAL A 49 6.08 1.84 -3.10
N ASP A 50 5.81 1.90 -4.40
CA ASP A 50 6.36 2.94 -5.26
C ASP A 50 5.90 4.35 -4.84
N THR A 51 4.70 4.45 -4.28
CA THR A 51 4.15 5.74 -3.84
C THR A 51 4.47 6.07 -2.38
N GLY A 52 5.19 5.19 -1.68
CA GLY A 52 5.54 5.40 -0.28
C GLY A 52 4.41 5.14 0.70
N LEU A 53 3.29 4.61 0.23
CA LEU A 53 2.15 4.27 1.11
C LEU A 53 2.40 2.99 1.88
N LEU A 54 3.29 2.14 1.39
CA LEU A 54 3.79 0.96 2.10
C LEU A 54 5.31 0.95 2.00
N LEU A 55 5.94 0.47 3.05
CA LEU A 55 7.38 0.17 3.05
C LEU A 55 7.56 -1.34 2.95
N ARG A 56 8.70 -1.75 2.45
CA ARG A 56 9.07 -3.16 2.35
C ARG A 56 10.40 -3.36 3.06
N PRO A 57 10.39 -3.47 4.40
CA PRO A 57 11.65 -3.57 5.16
C PRO A 57 12.43 -4.84 4.87
N ARG A 58 11.75 -5.91 4.49
CA ARG A 58 12.37 -7.20 4.13
C ARG A 58 11.54 -7.84 3.02
N PRO A 59 12.11 -8.76 2.24
CA PRO A 59 11.32 -9.51 1.26
C PRO A 59 10.12 -10.19 1.94
N GLY A 60 8.94 -9.98 1.35
CA GLY A 60 7.71 -10.58 1.84
C GLY A 60 7.09 -9.91 3.05
N ILE A 61 7.69 -8.84 3.58
CA ILE A 61 7.16 -8.11 4.73
C ILE A 61 6.86 -6.68 4.33
N TYR A 62 5.74 -6.16 4.79
CA TYR A 62 5.25 -4.83 4.45
C TYR A 62 4.88 -4.08 5.72
N LEU A 63 5.01 -2.77 5.67
CA LEU A 63 4.77 -1.90 6.82
C LEU A 63 4.14 -0.60 6.33
N ARG A 64 2.99 -0.25 6.91
CA ARG A 64 2.41 1.06 6.62
C ARG A 64 3.04 2.10 7.51
N PRO A 65 3.74 3.11 6.96
CA PRO A 65 4.30 4.19 7.77
C PRO A 65 3.20 5.11 8.27
N ALA A 66 3.47 5.84 9.35
CA ALA A 66 2.53 6.83 9.88
C ALA A 66 2.25 7.92 8.84
N GLU A 67 3.27 8.26 8.04
CA GLU A 67 3.14 9.19 6.93
C GLU A 67 3.79 8.57 5.71
N PRO A 68 3.27 8.84 4.49
CA PRO A 68 3.88 8.31 3.27
C PRO A 68 5.35 8.73 3.17
N ALA A 69 6.17 7.78 2.73
CA ALA A 69 7.61 8.03 2.59
C ALA A 69 7.88 8.87 1.34
#